data_045be6a1cc32848d8457beda56c2fbe2
#
_entry.id   045be6a1cc32848d8457beda56c2fbe2
#
_cell.length_a   1.000
_cell.length_b   1.000
_cell.length_c   1.000
_cell.angle_alpha   90.00
_cell.angle_beta   90.00
_cell.angle_gamma   90.00
#
_symmetry.space_group_name_H-M   'P 1'
#
loop_
_entity.id
_entity.type
_entity.pdbx_description
1 polymer ?
#
loop_
_entity_poly.entity_id
_entity_poly.type
_entity_poly.pdbx_seq_one_letter_code
_entity_poly.pdbx_strand_id
1 'polypeptide(L)'
;MTGYTRTSRAADALRAVKITPHFLPHADGSVLIECGNTKVICTASIDENVPPFLRGKGQGWVTAEYGMLPASTATRMRREAAAGKQGGRTQEIQRLIGRSLRAAVDMAKLGERQILIDCDVIQADGGTRTASISGAYVALVLAVKKLLSDGLIAENPLTGSIAAVSVGIVNGVPLLDLDYPEDSGCDSDINVVMNGEGKIIEIQGTAEGAPFDFDELAELIKLAQKGIAELSALQQRALAEA
;
A
#
# COMPACT_ATOMS: atom_id res chain seq x y z
N MET A 1 21.90 25.47 14.16
CA MET A 1 21.24 24.15 14.13
C MET A 1 21.80 23.44 12.92
N THR A 2 22.55 22.36 13.10
CA THR A 2 23.01 21.53 11.99
C THR A 2 21.79 20.75 11.53
N GLY A 3 21.22 21.14 10.37
CA GLY A 3 20.06 20.46 9.79
C GLY A 3 20.36 18.98 9.58
N TYR A 4 19.37 18.12 9.82
CA TYR A 4 19.44 16.70 9.46
C TYR A 4 19.78 16.58 7.98
N THR A 5 20.77 15.77 7.66
CA THR A 5 21.13 15.47 6.27
C THR A 5 21.04 13.97 6.08
N ARG A 6 20.07 13.54 5.28
CA ARG A 6 19.99 12.16 4.79
C ARG A 6 21.22 11.89 3.93
N THR A 7 22.02 10.87 4.27
CA THR A 7 23.27 10.56 3.57
C THR A 7 23.15 9.47 2.52
N SER A 8 22.10 8.63 2.61
CA SER A 8 21.91 7.48 1.74
C SER A 8 21.24 7.81 0.40
N ARG A 9 20.43 8.88 0.36
CA ARG A 9 19.68 9.34 -0.82
C ARG A 9 19.24 10.80 -0.66
N ALA A 10 18.81 11.45 -1.75
CA ALA A 10 18.26 12.81 -1.69
C ALA A 10 16.96 12.84 -0.85
N ALA A 11 16.64 14.00 -0.28
CA ALA A 11 15.44 14.20 0.55
C ALA A 11 14.15 13.86 -0.19
N ASP A 12 14.11 14.10 -1.49
CA ASP A 12 12.98 13.89 -2.40
C ASP A 12 13.07 12.60 -3.22
N ALA A 13 13.92 11.64 -2.82
CA ALA A 13 14.11 10.37 -3.52
C ALA A 13 13.43 9.20 -2.79
N LEU A 14 12.82 8.30 -3.54
CA LEU A 14 12.39 6.99 -3.05
C LEU A 14 13.60 6.12 -2.70
N ARG A 15 13.41 5.16 -1.79
CA ARG A 15 14.29 3.99 -1.67
C ARG A 15 14.27 3.20 -2.98
N ALA A 16 15.25 2.32 -3.19
CA ALA A 16 15.19 1.39 -4.31
C ALA A 16 13.91 0.55 -4.23
N VAL A 17 13.08 0.61 -5.26
CA VAL A 17 11.82 -0.15 -5.34
C VAL A 17 11.97 -1.26 -6.34
N LYS A 18 11.56 -2.47 -5.94
CA LYS A 18 11.44 -3.64 -6.82
C LYS A 18 10.07 -4.27 -6.63
N ILE A 19 9.41 -4.59 -7.73
CA ILE A 19 8.11 -5.26 -7.76
C ILE A 19 8.30 -6.54 -8.58
N THR A 20 8.07 -7.70 -7.94
CA THR A 20 8.21 -9.01 -8.58
C THR A 20 6.81 -9.65 -8.67
N PRO A 21 6.14 -9.60 -9.83
CA PRO A 21 4.85 -10.24 -10.04
C PRO A 21 4.97 -11.77 -10.06
N HIS A 22 3.83 -12.45 -9.92
CA HIS A 22 3.72 -13.91 -9.89
C HIS A 22 4.64 -14.60 -8.88
N PHE A 23 4.83 -13.96 -7.72
CA PHE A 23 5.75 -14.44 -6.68
C PHE A 23 5.29 -15.75 -6.04
N LEU A 24 3.99 -15.93 -5.85
CA LEU A 24 3.38 -17.17 -5.35
C LEU A 24 2.52 -17.81 -6.44
N PRO A 25 2.76 -19.10 -6.78
CA PRO A 25 2.13 -19.74 -7.95
C PRO A 25 0.64 -20.08 -7.77
N HIS A 26 0.13 -20.11 -6.53
CA HIS A 26 -1.25 -20.56 -6.24
C HIS A 26 -2.24 -19.41 -6.07
N ALA A 27 -1.78 -18.16 -5.94
CA ALA A 27 -2.65 -17.00 -5.84
C ALA A 27 -3.11 -16.55 -7.25
N ASP A 28 -4.33 -16.02 -7.36
CA ASP A 28 -4.84 -15.46 -8.61
C ASP A 28 -4.06 -14.21 -9.05
N GLY A 29 -3.54 -13.46 -8.09
CA GLY A 29 -2.54 -12.42 -8.28
C GLY A 29 -1.56 -12.42 -7.12
N SER A 30 -0.27 -12.29 -7.37
CA SER A 30 0.73 -12.23 -6.30
C SER A 30 1.93 -11.37 -6.65
N VAL A 31 2.48 -10.71 -5.65
CA VAL A 31 3.60 -9.78 -5.79
C VAL A 31 4.48 -9.85 -4.55
N LEU A 32 5.79 -9.83 -4.75
CA LEU A 32 6.72 -9.34 -3.73
C LEU A 32 7.07 -7.89 -4.06
N ILE A 33 6.73 -6.96 -3.18
CA ILE A 33 7.19 -5.58 -3.25
C ILE A 33 8.30 -5.35 -2.23
N GLU A 34 9.37 -4.71 -2.69
CA GLU A 34 10.54 -4.33 -1.91
C GLU A 34 10.73 -2.81 -2.05
N CYS A 35 10.74 -2.09 -0.91
CA CYS A 35 11.05 -0.66 -0.84
C CYS A 35 12.23 -0.49 0.10
N GLY A 36 13.44 -0.42 -0.45
CA GLY A 36 14.67 -0.56 0.35
C GLY A 36 14.67 -1.90 1.09
N ASN A 37 14.75 -1.85 2.41
CA ASN A 37 14.72 -3.04 3.26
C ASN A 37 13.27 -3.48 3.64
N THR A 38 12.26 -2.69 3.37
CA THR A 38 10.87 -3.11 3.59
C THR A 38 10.45 -4.09 2.50
N LYS A 39 9.92 -5.25 2.90
CA LYS A 39 9.48 -6.31 1.98
C LYS A 39 8.11 -6.83 2.40
N VAL A 40 7.18 -6.84 1.45
CA VAL A 40 5.81 -7.30 1.66
C VAL A 40 5.41 -8.26 0.56
N ILE A 41 4.86 -9.42 0.93
CA ILE A 41 4.15 -10.29 0.00
C ILE A 41 2.70 -9.80 -0.04
N CYS A 42 2.20 -9.49 -1.24
CA CYS A 42 0.81 -9.13 -1.45
C CYS A 42 0.18 -10.19 -2.37
N THR A 43 -0.96 -10.73 -1.96
CA THR A 43 -1.74 -11.66 -2.77
C THR A 43 -3.15 -11.16 -2.99
N ALA A 44 -3.76 -11.61 -4.07
CA ALA A 44 -5.16 -11.41 -4.39
C ALA A 44 -5.77 -12.78 -4.70
N SER A 45 -6.85 -13.12 -4.00
CA SER A 45 -7.62 -14.36 -4.18
C SER A 45 -9.04 -14.00 -4.59
N ILE A 46 -9.55 -14.66 -5.63
CA ILE A 46 -10.91 -14.48 -6.12
C ILE A 46 -11.85 -15.43 -5.38
N ASP A 47 -12.93 -14.90 -4.82
CA ASP A 47 -14.02 -15.68 -4.24
C ASP A 47 -15.32 -15.29 -4.95
N GLU A 48 -16.03 -16.28 -5.48
CA GLU A 48 -17.30 -16.09 -6.18
C GLU A 48 -18.47 -15.76 -5.25
N ASN A 49 -18.24 -15.71 -3.95
CA ASN A 49 -19.22 -15.30 -2.97
C ASN A 49 -18.95 -13.86 -2.52
N VAL A 50 -19.99 -13.06 -2.43
CA VAL A 50 -19.92 -11.73 -1.81
C VAL A 50 -20.31 -11.77 -0.33
N PRO A 51 -19.86 -10.81 0.47
CA PRO A 51 -20.35 -10.65 1.84
C PRO A 51 -21.89 -10.60 1.89
N PRO A 52 -22.52 -11.09 2.98
CA PRO A 52 -23.98 -11.18 3.08
C PRO A 52 -24.73 -9.88 2.79
N PHE A 53 -24.15 -8.73 3.14
CA PHE A 53 -24.76 -7.43 2.92
C PHE A 53 -24.80 -6.98 1.44
N LEU A 54 -24.08 -7.67 0.53
CA LEU A 54 -24.05 -7.39 -0.91
C LEU A 54 -24.79 -8.42 -1.77
N ARG A 55 -25.27 -9.51 -1.20
CA ARG A 55 -25.98 -10.56 -1.96
C ARG A 55 -27.21 -10.00 -2.67
N GLY A 56 -27.34 -10.31 -3.96
CA GLY A 56 -28.43 -9.84 -4.80
C GLY A 56 -28.39 -8.37 -5.18
N LYS A 57 -27.25 -7.67 -4.96
CA LYS A 57 -27.08 -6.26 -5.31
C LYS A 57 -26.32 -6.04 -6.63
N GLY A 58 -25.82 -7.10 -7.26
CA GLY A 58 -25.06 -7.02 -8.50
C GLY A 58 -23.71 -6.29 -8.35
N GLN A 59 -23.17 -6.26 -7.14
CA GLN A 59 -21.92 -5.57 -6.83
C GLN A 59 -20.90 -6.50 -6.20
N GLY A 60 -19.64 -6.34 -6.58
CA GLY A 60 -18.53 -7.03 -6.00
C GLY A 60 -17.96 -6.33 -4.76
N TRP A 61 -16.89 -6.89 -4.23
CA TRP A 61 -16.19 -6.34 -3.08
C TRP A 61 -14.68 -6.56 -3.16
N VAL A 62 -13.93 -5.64 -2.58
CA VAL A 62 -12.49 -5.81 -2.31
C VAL A 62 -12.27 -5.59 -0.83
N THR A 63 -11.68 -6.57 -0.18
CA THR A 63 -11.29 -6.49 1.23
C THR A 63 -9.81 -6.82 1.38
N ALA A 64 -9.21 -6.43 2.51
CA ALA A 64 -7.79 -6.67 2.73
C ALA A 64 -7.54 -7.13 4.17
N GLU A 65 -6.58 -8.05 4.29
CA GLU A 65 -5.94 -8.42 5.54
C GLU A 65 -4.47 -7.95 5.52
N TYR A 66 -3.92 -7.72 6.70
CA TYR A 66 -2.55 -7.28 6.88
C TYR A 66 -1.95 -7.95 8.08
N GLY A 67 -0.71 -8.38 7.97
CA GLY A 67 0.02 -8.94 9.08
C GLY A 67 1.52 -8.72 8.95
N MET A 68 2.21 -8.88 10.08
CA MET A 68 3.67 -8.84 10.14
C MET A 68 4.19 -10.16 10.68
N LEU A 69 5.19 -10.74 10.01
CA LEU A 69 5.86 -11.93 10.54
C LEU A 69 6.57 -11.61 11.87
N PRO A 70 6.62 -12.55 12.82
CA PRO A 70 7.26 -12.32 14.11
C PRO A 70 8.70 -11.79 14.05
N ALA A 71 9.46 -12.19 13.03
CA ALA A 71 10.85 -11.77 12.81
C ALA A 71 11.00 -10.72 11.72
N SER A 72 9.92 -10.01 11.35
CA SER A 72 9.97 -8.94 10.36
C SER A 72 10.65 -7.66 10.88
N THR A 73 10.77 -7.49 12.18
CA THR A 73 11.43 -6.38 12.88
C THR A 73 12.69 -6.86 13.62
N ALA A 74 13.54 -5.93 14.03
CA ALA A 74 14.79 -6.23 14.76
C ALA A 74 14.55 -7.04 16.04
N THR A 75 13.42 -6.82 16.71
CA THR A 75 13.00 -7.59 17.89
C THR A 75 11.80 -8.45 17.51
N ARG A 76 11.83 -9.75 17.86
CA ARG A 76 10.75 -10.67 17.57
C ARG A 76 9.43 -10.20 18.19
N MET A 77 8.41 -9.99 17.36
CA MET A 77 7.05 -9.67 17.80
C MET A 77 6.26 -10.95 18.13
N ARG A 78 5.26 -10.83 19.00
CA ARG A 78 4.31 -11.92 19.22
C ARG A 78 3.40 -12.09 18.01
N ARG A 79 3.20 -13.33 17.56
CA ARG A 79 2.24 -13.62 16.49
C ARG A 79 0.81 -13.33 16.96
N GLU A 80 0.07 -12.47 16.25
CA GLU A 80 -1.29 -12.07 16.64
C GLU A 80 -2.26 -13.25 16.69
N ALA A 81 -2.16 -14.19 15.73
CA ALA A 81 -2.97 -15.42 15.75
C ALA A 81 -2.80 -16.22 17.05
N ALA A 82 -1.60 -16.25 17.62
CA ALA A 82 -1.34 -16.89 18.91
C ALA A 82 -1.83 -16.07 20.12
N ALA A 83 -2.15 -14.80 19.91
CA ALA A 83 -2.77 -13.94 20.92
C ALA A 83 -4.30 -14.01 20.91
N GLY A 84 -4.89 -14.67 19.91
CA GLY A 84 -6.34 -14.82 19.74
C GLY A 84 -7.09 -13.58 19.24
N LYS A 85 -6.37 -12.47 18.98
CA LYS A 85 -6.95 -11.24 18.42
C LYS A 85 -5.90 -10.44 17.68
N GLN A 86 -6.35 -9.69 16.67
CA GLN A 86 -5.53 -8.68 15.98
C GLN A 86 -5.43 -7.39 16.80
N GLY A 87 -4.30 -6.71 16.72
CA GLY A 87 -4.10 -5.39 17.30
C GLY A 87 -4.87 -4.30 16.56
N GLY A 88 -5.09 -3.16 17.22
CA GLY A 88 -5.78 -2.01 16.61
C GLY A 88 -5.05 -1.48 15.38
N ARG A 89 -3.71 -1.43 15.41
CA ARG A 89 -2.88 -1.03 14.29
C ARG A 89 -3.08 -1.95 13.06
N THR A 90 -3.11 -3.26 13.25
CA THR A 90 -3.35 -4.23 12.18
C THR A 90 -4.72 -4.00 11.55
N GLN A 91 -5.77 -3.85 12.36
CA GLN A 91 -7.13 -3.60 11.88
C GLN A 91 -7.26 -2.26 11.16
N GLU A 92 -6.59 -1.23 11.63
CA GLU A 92 -6.56 0.09 10.97
C GLU A 92 -5.92 -0.01 9.59
N ILE A 93 -4.76 -0.67 9.47
CA ILE A 93 -4.04 -0.84 8.20
C ILE A 93 -4.85 -1.69 7.21
N GLN A 94 -5.50 -2.76 7.64
CA GLN A 94 -6.40 -3.57 6.81
C GLN A 94 -7.50 -2.71 6.19
N ARG A 95 -8.13 -1.84 7.00
CA ARG A 95 -9.18 -0.94 6.53
C ARG A 95 -8.66 0.10 5.55
N LEU A 96 -7.46 0.62 5.79
CA LEU A 96 -6.79 1.57 4.90
C LEU A 96 -6.50 0.93 3.53
N ILE A 97 -5.88 -0.26 3.49
CA ILE A 97 -5.58 -0.98 2.25
C ILE A 97 -6.88 -1.25 1.47
N GLY A 98 -7.86 -1.87 2.12
CA GLY A 98 -9.14 -2.20 1.48
C GLY A 98 -9.85 -0.97 0.91
N ARG A 99 -9.90 0.14 1.65
CA ARG A 99 -10.52 1.40 1.20
C ARG A 99 -9.77 1.98 0.01
N SER A 100 -8.44 2.02 0.07
CA SER A 100 -7.60 2.51 -1.02
C SER A 100 -7.85 1.74 -2.31
N LEU A 101 -7.83 0.41 -2.26
CA LEU A 101 -8.04 -0.44 -3.44
C LEU A 101 -9.45 -0.31 -4.01
N ARG A 102 -10.48 -0.19 -3.15
CA ARG A 102 -11.86 0.04 -3.62
C ARG A 102 -12.04 1.32 -4.42
N ALA A 103 -11.20 2.33 -4.20
CA ALA A 103 -11.24 3.55 -4.99
C ALA A 103 -10.78 3.36 -6.46
N ALA A 104 -10.12 2.23 -6.77
CA ALA A 104 -9.67 1.89 -8.13
C ALA A 104 -10.56 0.85 -8.82
N VAL A 105 -11.71 0.45 -8.25
CA VAL A 105 -12.53 -0.63 -8.78
C VAL A 105 -13.98 -0.20 -8.93
N ASP A 106 -14.53 -0.36 -10.11
CA ASP A 106 -15.98 -0.34 -10.36
C ASP A 106 -16.58 -1.67 -9.85
N MET A 107 -17.24 -1.61 -8.71
CA MET A 107 -17.82 -2.79 -8.05
C MET A 107 -18.97 -3.41 -8.84
N ALA A 108 -19.68 -2.64 -9.68
CA ALA A 108 -20.73 -3.18 -10.52
C ALA A 108 -20.15 -4.00 -11.68
N LYS A 109 -19.04 -3.54 -12.28
CA LYS A 109 -18.33 -4.31 -13.32
C LYS A 109 -17.62 -5.55 -12.77
N LEU A 110 -17.18 -5.51 -11.51
CA LEU A 110 -16.65 -6.69 -10.83
C LEU A 110 -17.71 -7.77 -10.68
N GLY A 111 -19.00 -7.39 -10.51
CA GLY A 111 -20.12 -8.31 -10.30
C GLY A 111 -20.07 -8.99 -8.94
N GLU A 112 -21.04 -9.87 -8.64
CA GLU A 112 -21.16 -10.53 -7.32
C GLU A 112 -20.04 -11.54 -7.06
N ARG A 113 -18.85 -11.02 -6.83
CA ARG A 113 -17.66 -11.74 -6.33
C ARG A 113 -16.82 -10.82 -5.47
N GLN A 114 -15.93 -11.38 -4.68
CA GLN A 114 -14.99 -10.57 -3.92
C GLN A 114 -13.54 -10.92 -4.27
N ILE A 115 -12.67 -9.95 -4.12
CA ILE A 115 -11.23 -10.14 -4.16
C ILE A 115 -10.69 -9.92 -2.74
N LEU A 116 -10.09 -10.96 -2.20
CA LEU A 116 -9.46 -10.99 -0.90
C LEU A 116 -7.98 -10.65 -1.09
N ILE A 117 -7.53 -9.59 -0.47
CA ILE A 117 -6.13 -9.15 -0.51
C ILE A 117 -5.48 -9.52 0.80
N ASP A 118 -4.32 -10.18 0.74
CA ASP A 118 -3.49 -10.45 1.90
C ASP A 118 -2.15 -9.75 1.74
N CYS A 119 -1.72 -9.03 2.79
CA CYS A 119 -0.45 -8.32 2.82
C CYS A 119 0.36 -8.80 4.02
N ASP A 120 1.40 -9.59 3.76
CA ASP A 120 2.29 -10.14 4.77
C ASP A 120 3.66 -9.46 4.74
N VAL A 121 3.94 -8.68 5.78
CA VAL A 121 5.25 -8.03 5.93
C VAL A 121 6.27 -9.06 6.39
N ILE A 122 7.24 -9.37 5.52
CA ILE A 122 8.33 -10.30 5.83
C ILE A 122 9.57 -9.60 6.37
N GLN A 123 9.74 -8.32 6.04
CA GLN A 123 10.78 -7.44 6.61
C GLN A 123 10.26 -6.01 6.66
N ALA A 124 10.42 -5.34 7.80
CA ALA A 124 9.93 -3.99 8.06
C ALA A 124 11.10 -3.02 8.30
N ASP A 125 11.11 -1.93 7.53
CA ASP A 125 12.06 -0.83 7.65
C ASP A 125 11.37 0.50 7.24
N GLY A 126 10.29 0.88 7.95
CA GLY A 126 9.44 2.02 7.60
C GLY A 126 8.52 1.76 6.39
N GLY A 127 7.41 2.46 6.31
CA GLY A 127 6.50 2.47 5.15
C GLY A 127 5.81 1.12 4.84
N THR A 128 5.60 0.24 5.82
CA THR A 128 5.00 -1.09 5.54
C THR A 128 3.58 -1.00 5.00
N ARG A 129 2.75 -0.07 5.50
CA ARG A 129 1.37 0.14 5.04
C ARG A 129 1.31 0.70 3.62
N THR A 130 2.21 1.61 3.26
CA THR A 130 2.28 2.22 1.92
C THR A 130 2.82 1.24 0.88
N ALA A 131 3.83 0.44 1.23
CA ALA A 131 4.31 -0.66 0.41
C ALA A 131 3.21 -1.71 0.19
N SER A 132 2.44 -2.06 1.25
CA SER A 132 1.30 -2.98 1.14
C SER A 132 0.24 -2.48 0.15
N ILE A 133 -0.16 -1.21 0.22
CA ILE A 133 -1.14 -0.63 -0.73
C ILE A 133 -0.61 -0.70 -2.16
N SER A 134 0.65 -0.29 -2.37
CA SER A 134 1.25 -0.23 -3.70
C SER A 134 1.47 -1.63 -4.30
N GLY A 135 1.88 -2.62 -3.50
CA GLY A 135 2.02 -4.01 -3.94
C GLY A 135 0.67 -4.69 -4.15
N ALA A 136 -0.29 -4.48 -3.24
CA ALA A 136 -1.64 -5.02 -3.32
C ALA A 136 -2.38 -4.55 -4.58
N TYR A 137 -2.16 -3.31 -5.03
CA TYR A 137 -2.71 -2.84 -6.30
C TYR A 137 -2.21 -3.68 -7.47
N VAL A 138 -0.92 -4.02 -7.54
CA VAL A 138 -0.38 -4.88 -8.61
C VAL A 138 -0.97 -6.30 -8.53
N ALA A 139 -1.08 -6.89 -7.33
CA ALA A 139 -1.73 -8.18 -7.14
C ALA A 139 -3.21 -8.17 -7.57
N LEU A 140 -3.94 -7.10 -7.24
CA LEU A 140 -5.32 -6.88 -7.68
C LEU A 140 -5.44 -6.83 -9.20
N VAL A 141 -4.55 -6.10 -9.89
CA VAL A 141 -4.54 -6.02 -11.36
C VAL A 141 -4.31 -7.40 -11.99
N LEU A 142 -3.40 -8.22 -11.43
CA LEU A 142 -3.14 -9.58 -11.91
C LEU A 142 -4.37 -10.48 -11.75
N ALA A 143 -5.06 -10.42 -10.61
CA ALA A 143 -6.31 -11.16 -10.40
C ALA A 143 -7.42 -10.71 -11.36
N VAL A 144 -7.54 -9.41 -11.62
CA VAL A 144 -8.49 -8.89 -12.62
C VAL A 144 -8.14 -9.33 -14.03
N LYS A 145 -6.85 -9.31 -14.42
CA LYS A 145 -6.40 -9.88 -15.71
C LYS A 145 -6.83 -11.35 -15.85
N LYS A 146 -6.70 -12.13 -14.78
CA LYS A 146 -7.15 -13.53 -14.75
C LYS A 146 -8.67 -13.63 -14.93
N LEU A 147 -9.48 -12.85 -14.21
CA LEU A 147 -10.94 -12.84 -14.38
C LEU A 147 -11.37 -12.53 -15.83
N LEU A 148 -10.66 -11.58 -16.49
CA LEU A 148 -10.92 -11.25 -17.89
C LEU A 148 -10.51 -12.39 -18.82
N SER A 149 -9.33 -13.00 -18.63
CA SER A 149 -8.85 -14.11 -19.47
C SER A 149 -9.70 -15.35 -19.36
N ASP A 150 -10.24 -15.61 -18.16
CA ASP A 150 -11.15 -16.76 -17.90
C ASP A 150 -12.59 -16.48 -18.35
N GLY A 151 -12.88 -15.27 -18.87
CA GLY A 151 -14.22 -14.86 -19.31
C GLY A 151 -15.24 -14.70 -18.19
N LEU A 152 -14.78 -14.57 -16.95
CA LEU A 152 -15.64 -14.44 -15.76
C LEU A 152 -16.19 -13.03 -15.58
N ILE A 153 -15.57 -12.03 -16.18
CA ILE A 153 -16.07 -10.65 -16.31
C ILE A 153 -15.92 -10.19 -17.76
N ALA A 154 -16.88 -9.38 -18.22
CA ALA A 154 -16.92 -8.90 -19.61
C ALA A 154 -16.10 -7.64 -19.84
N GLU A 155 -15.97 -6.80 -18.83
CA GLU A 155 -15.27 -5.51 -18.89
C GLU A 155 -14.27 -5.38 -17.76
N ASN A 156 -13.22 -4.58 -18.02
CA ASN A 156 -12.24 -4.27 -16.99
C ASN A 156 -12.88 -3.39 -15.90
N PRO A 157 -12.93 -3.84 -14.64
CA PRO A 157 -13.47 -3.06 -13.53
C PRO A 157 -12.50 -2.01 -12.98
N LEU A 158 -11.22 -2.02 -13.38
CA LEU A 158 -10.24 -1.09 -12.86
C LEU A 158 -10.45 0.32 -13.45
N THR A 159 -10.53 1.32 -12.58
CA THR A 159 -10.78 2.73 -12.93
C THR A 159 -9.51 3.57 -12.97
N GLY A 160 -8.39 3.06 -12.48
CA GLY A 160 -7.10 3.76 -12.44
C GLY A 160 -6.08 3.06 -11.55
N SER A 161 -4.88 3.61 -11.49
CA SER A 161 -3.83 3.12 -10.59
C SER A 161 -3.94 3.71 -9.19
N ILE A 162 -3.38 3.00 -8.21
CA ILE A 162 -3.26 3.43 -6.81
C ILE A 162 -1.83 3.19 -6.36
N ALA A 163 -1.24 4.18 -5.73
CA ALA A 163 0.01 4.02 -5.00
C ALA A 163 -0.01 4.84 -3.71
N ALA A 164 0.87 4.50 -2.80
CA ALA A 164 0.99 5.16 -1.51
C ALA A 164 2.45 5.33 -1.11
N VAL A 165 2.75 6.41 -0.41
CA VAL A 165 4.08 6.70 0.10
C VAL A 165 3.98 7.40 1.46
N SER A 166 5.02 7.24 2.30
CA SER A 166 5.19 8.05 3.50
C SER A 166 6.01 9.31 3.19
N VAL A 167 5.65 10.39 3.82
CA VAL A 167 6.41 11.64 3.84
C VAL A 167 6.43 12.16 5.27
N GLY A 168 7.45 12.93 5.63
CA GLY A 168 7.50 13.48 6.98
C GLY A 168 8.54 14.58 7.13
N ILE A 169 8.58 15.21 8.29
CA ILE A 169 9.57 16.23 8.65
C ILE A 169 10.51 15.60 9.68
N VAL A 170 11.79 15.63 9.37
CA VAL A 170 12.84 15.13 10.26
C VAL A 170 13.82 16.27 10.54
N ASN A 171 13.86 16.75 11.79
CA ASN A 171 14.66 17.90 12.18
C ASN A 171 14.45 19.12 11.26
N GLY A 172 13.21 19.43 10.93
CA GLY A 172 12.82 20.55 10.06
C GLY A 172 13.07 20.34 8.57
N VAL A 173 13.42 19.12 8.13
CA VAL A 173 13.65 18.81 6.71
C VAL A 173 12.54 17.91 6.20
N PRO A 174 11.75 18.31 5.17
CA PRO A 174 10.77 17.46 4.51
C PRO A 174 11.44 16.31 3.75
N LEU A 175 11.00 15.09 4.00
CA LEU A 175 11.54 13.86 3.41
C LEU A 175 10.47 13.02 2.74
N LEU A 176 10.82 12.44 1.59
CA LEU A 176 10.03 11.43 0.88
C LEU A 176 10.45 10.03 1.31
N ASP A 177 9.46 9.13 1.51
CA ASP A 177 9.65 7.68 1.72
C ASP A 177 10.56 7.37 2.92
N LEU A 178 10.03 7.59 4.12
CA LEU A 178 10.77 7.42 5.37
C LEU A 178 11.17 5.96 5.60
N ASP A 179 12.44 5.71 5.94
CA ASP A 179 12.87 4.46 6.53
C ASP A 179 12.58 4.42 8.05
N TYR A 180 12.82 3.29 8.71
CA TYR A 180 12.46 3.15 10.12
C TYR A 180 13.19 4.13 11.06
N PRO A 181 14.49 4.39 10.94
CA PRO A 181 15.16 5.44 11.72
C PRO A 181 14.56 6.83 11.55
N GLU A 182 14.16 7.18 10.33
CA GLU A 182 13.52 8.46 10.01
C GLU A 182 12.09 8.53 10.56
N ASP A 183 11.29 7.49 10.32
CA ASP A 183 9.90 7.35 10.78
C ASP A 183 9.79 7.39 12.32
N SER A 184 10.70 6.68 13.02
CA SER A 184 10.69 6.61 14.48
C SER A 184 11.21 7.86 15.19
N GLY A 185 11.89 8.76 14.47
CA GLY A 185 12.50 9.98 15.02
C GLY A 185 12.01 11.25 14.37
N CYS A 186 10.96 11.21 13.55
CA CYS A 186 10.44 12.38 12.85
C CYS A 186 9.63 13.32 13.75
N ASP A 187 9.56 14.58 13.36
CA ASP A 187 8.69 15.57 13.99
C ASP A 187 7.22 15.33 13.59
N SER A 188 7.02 14.87 12.35
CA SER A 188 5.71 14.48 11.81
C SER A 188 5.86 13.40 10.74
N ASP A 189 4.92 12.45 10.68
CA ASP A 189 4.78 11.47 9.61
C ASP A 189 3.40 11.55 8.97
N ILE A 190 3.35 11.44 7.65
CA ILE A 190 2.13 11.46 6.86
C ILE A 190 2.18 10.33 5.84
N ASN A 191 1.16 9.52 5.80
CA ASN A 191 0.95 8.51 4.76
C ASN A 191 -0.07 9.05 3.75
N VAL A 192 0.30 9.08 2.48
CA VAL A 192 -0.51 9.63 1.41
C VAL A 192 -0.83 8.54 0.40
N VAL A 193 -2.10 8.42 0.05
CA VAL A 193 -2.61 7.52 -1.01
C VAL A 193 -3.21 8.37 -2.11
N MET A 194 -2.75 8.16 -3.35
CA MET A 194 -3.29 8.85 -4.53
C MET A 194 -3.59 7.87 -5.66
N ASN A 195 -4.47 8.32 -6.56
CA ASN A 195 -4.67 7.65 -7.84
C ASN A 195 -3.64 8.12 -8.89
N GLY A 196 -3.62 7.46 -10.06
CA GLY A 196 -2.69 7.78 -11.15
C GLY A 196 -2.86 9.17 -11.77
N GLU A 197 -3.95 9.89 -11.45
CA GLU A 197 -4.17 11.29 -11.84
C GLU A 197 -3.61 12.27 -10.79
N GLY A 198 -3.01 11.78 -9.71
CA GLY A 198 -2.51 12.59 -8.59
C GLY A 198 -3.61 13.12 -7.67
N LYS A 199 -4.83 12.57 -7.74
CA LYS A 199 -5.91 12.90 -6.81
C LYS A 199 -5.76 12.10 -5.52
N ILE A 200 -5.96 12.79 -4.41
CA ILE A 200 -5.82 12.21 -3.07
C ILE A 200 -7.02 11.30 -2.77
N ILE A 201 -6.72 10.08 -2.30
CA ILE A 201 -7.72 9.12 -1.80
C ILE A 201 -7.76 9.16 -0.29
N GLU A 202 -6.58 9.18 0.36
CA GLU A 202 -6.48 9.26 1.81
C GLU A 202 -5.19 9.95 2.23
N ILE A 203 -5.26 10.71 3.32
CA ILE A 203 -4.13 11.27 4.04
C ILE A 203 -4.28 10.87 5.51
N GLN A 204 -3.25 10.26 6.05
CA GLN A 204 -3.15 9.98 7.49
C GLN A 204 -1.86 10.60 8.00
N GLY A 205 -1.93 11.51 8.95
CA GLY A 205 -0.76 12.19 9.47
C GLY A 205 -0.87 12.46 10.95
N THR A 206 0.28 12.43 11.60
CA THR A 206 0.45 12.72 13.02
C THR A 206 1.65 13.63 13.22
N ALA A 207 1.53 14.58 14.12
CA ALA A 207 2.67 15.33 14.66
C ALA A 207 3.12 14.63 15.95
N GLU A 208 4.31 14.04 15.93
CA GLU A 208 4.91 13.38 17.10
C GLU A 208 5.64 14.38 18.00
N GLY A 209 6.14 15.47 17.41
CA GLY A 209 6.84 16.56 18.08
C GLY A 209 6.05 17.88 18.00
N ALA A 210 6.54 18.81 17.18
CA ALA A 210 5.88 20.08 16.93
C ALA A 210 4.76 19.94 15.88
N PRO A 211 3.62 20.64 16.05
CA PRO A 211 2.60 20.73 14.99
C PRO A 211 3.19 21.30 13.71
N PHE A 212 2.78 20.80 12.55
CA PHE A 212 3.15 21.33 11.25
C PHE A 212 2.05 22.25 10.70
N ASP A 213 2.43 23.23 9.91
CA ASP A 213 1.53 24.20 9.29
C ASP A 213 1.06 23.79 7.88
N PHE A 214 0.25 24.64 7.25
CA PHE A 214 -0.27 24.37 5.91
C PHE A 214 0.78 24.42 4.80
N ASP A 215 1.82 25.25 4.94
CA ASP A 215 2.88 25.37 3.95
C ASP A 215 3.77 24.11 4.00
N GLU A 216 4.09 23.62 5.20
CA GLU A 216 4.78 22.35 5.42
C GLU A 216 3.96 21.16 4.88
N LEU A 217 2.66 21.13 5.15
CA LEU A 217 1.78 20.11 4.58
C LEU A 217 1.77 20.15 3.05
N ALA A 218 1.69 21.34 2.46
CA ALA A 218 1.70 21.50 1.01
C ALA A 218 3.00 21.01 0.38
N GLU A 219 4.15 21.21 1.05
CA GLU A 219 5.44 20.70 0.61
C GLU A 219 5.50 19.17 0.70
N LEU A 220 5.03 18.58 1.80
CA LEU A 220 4.95 17.13 1.97
C LEU A 220 4.03 16.48 0.90
N ILE A 221 2.91 17.11 0.58
CA ILE A 221 2.01 16.62 -0.49
C ILE A 221 2.68 16.66 -1.86
N LYS A 222 3.48 17.69 -2.17
CA LYS A 222 4.25 17.74 -3.43
C LYS A 222 5.30 16.61 -3.50
N LEU A 223 5.99 16.31 -2.40
CA LEU A 223 6.89 15.17 -2.31
C LEU A 223 6.14 13.85 -2.54
N ALA A 224 4.98 13.69 -1.90
CA ALA A 224 4.15 12.51 -2.07
C ALA A 224 3.68 12.33 -3.52
N GLN A 225 3.26 13.42 -4.19
CA GLN A 225 2.88 13.38 -5.61
C GLN A 225 4.01 12.87 -6.50
N LYS A 226 5.24 13.38 -6.28
CA LYS A 226 6.44 12.92 -6.99
C LYS A 226 6.66 11.43 -6.77
N GLY A 227 6.73 10.98 -5.51
CA GLY A 227 6.98 9.58 -5.16
C GLY A 227 5.90 8.62 -5.69
N ILE A 228 4.63 9.03 -5.63
CA ILE A 228 3.50 8.22 -6.14
C ILE A 228 3.55 8.12 -7.66
N ALA A 229 3.93 9.18 -8.38
CA ALA A 229 4.11 9.11 -9.83
C ALA A 229 5.22 8.13 -10.22
N GLU A 230 6.35 8.14 -9.50
CA GLU A 230 7.44 7.19 -9.72
C GLU A 230 7.01 5.75 -9.39
N LEU A 231 6.30 5.52 -8.28
CA LEU A 231 5.76 4.20 -7.91
C LEU A 231 4.76 3.67 -8.95
N SER A 232 3.87 4.53 -9.44
CA SER A 232 2.90 4.17 -10.49
C SER A 232 3.60 3.74 -11.78
N ALA A 233 4.68 4.42 -12.17
CA ALA A 233 5.47 4.01 -13.32
C ALA A 233 6.15 2.64 -13.13
N LEU A 234 6.64 2.35 -11.92
CA LEU A 234 7.22 1.04 -11.57
C LEU A 234 6.17 -0.07 -11.57
N GLN A 235 4.97 0.19 -11.04
CA GLN A 235 3.83 -0.73 -11.11
C GLN A 235 3.47 -1.09 -12.57
N GLN A 236 3.39 -0.07 -13.43
CA GLN A 236 3.09 -0.29 -14.86
C GLN A 236 4.16 -1.13 -15.55
N ARG A 237 5.45 -0.90 -15.30
CA ARG A 237 6.54 -1.72 -15.83
C ARG A 237 6.41 -3.17 -15.37
N ALA A 238 6.25 -3.41 -14.07
CA ALA A 238 6.09 -4.75 -13.53
C ALA A 238 4.89 -5.49 -14.14
N LEU A 239 3.76 -4.78 -14.38
CA LEU A 239 2.56 -5.34 -14.99
C LEU A 239 2.69 -5.57 -16.52
N ALA A 240 3.61 -4.88 -17.18
CA ALA A 240 3.91 -5.09 -18.61
C ALA A 240 4.85 -6.27 -18.84
N GLU A 241 5.66 -6.62 -17.83
CA GLU A 241 6.60 -7.76 -17.86
C GLU A 241 5.96 -9.05 -17.33
N ALA A 242 4.74 -8.97 -16.77
CA ALA A 242 3.94 -10.08 -16.20
C ALA A 242 2.95 -10.70 -17.26
#